data_fbb06430f7f7dee738210b20fe91fc6e
#
_entry.id   fbb06430f7f7dee738210b20fe91fc6e
#
_cell.length_a   1.000
_cell.length_b   1.000
_cell.length_c   1.000
_cell.angle_alpha   90.00
_cell.angle_beta   90.00
_cell.angle_gamma   90.00
#
_symmetry.space_group_name_H-M   'P 1'
#
loop_
_entity.id
_entity.type
_entity.pdbx_description
1 polymer ?
#
loop_
_entity_poly.entity_id
_entity_poly.type
_entity_poly.pdbx_seq_one_letter_code
_entity_poly.pdbx_strand_id
1 'polypeptide(L)'
;MNKTKKGLSTKLNNSKNLNLSINSDTYKLAYEDLGLLSRNEMRGVRMLLEITKPDLILEENKILSTIIIFGGASISEELKTKEKIDDMKKLIKKNPSSVLLKRNLNRLENLLSMSHYYQSAREFSKLASINNQNKSCNSHVIVTGGGPGIME
;
A
#
# COMPACT_ATOMS: atom_id res chain seq x y z
N MET A 1 23.94 33.82 54.57
CA MET A 1 22.82 33.12 53.88
C MET A 1 22.96 33.22 52.36
N ASN A 2 24.02 32.69 51.73
CA ASN A 2 24.19 32.84 50.26
C ASN A 2 24.83 31.62 49.58
N LYS A 3 24.88 30.43 50.22
CA LYS A 3 25.43 29.20 49.62
C LYS A 3 24.39 28.28 48.98
N THR A 4 23.10 28.40 49.29
CA THR A 4 22.03 27.50 48.83
C THR A 4 21.46 27.88 47.44
N LYS A 5 21.57 29.13 47.02
CA LYS A 5 21.05 29.56 45.71
C LYS A 5 21.96 29.17 44.50
N LYS A 6 23.27 29.02 44.72
CA LYS A 6 24.23 28.67 43.67
C LYS A 6 24.13 27.19 43.29
N GLY A 7 23.79 26.31 44.20
CA GLY A 7 23.67 24.86 43.95
C GLY A 7 22.38 24.49 43.22
N LEU A 8 21.30 25.25 43.37
CA LEU A 8 20.03 25.01 42.66
C LEU A 8 20.08 25.47 41.19
N SER A 9 20.74 26.62 40.95
CA SER A 9 20.89 27.15 39.59
C SER A 9 21.78 26.27 38.71
N THR A 10 22.83 25.66 39.28
CA THR A 10 23.72 24.73 38.56
C THR A 10 23.01 23.40 38.26
N LYS A 11 22.19 22.88 39.18
CA LYS A 11 21.39 21.66 38.93
C LYS A 11 20.30 21.88 37.88
N LEU A 12 19.62 23.04 37.86
CA LEU A 12 18.62 23.39 36.86
C LEU A 12 19.24 23.63 35.48
N ASN A 13 20.42 24.22 35.37
CA ASN A 13 21.12 24.39 34.12
C ASN A 13 21.66 23.07 33.58
N ASN A 14 22.13 22.15 34.42
CA ASN A 14 22.55 20.83 33.99
C ASN A 14 21.38 19.98 33.51
N SER A 15 20.21 20.04 34.14
CA SER A 15 19.01 19.31 33.66
C SER A 15 18.46 19.89 32.34
N LYS A 16 18.50 21.22 32.17
CA LYS A 16 18.15 21.87 30.91
C LYS A 16 19.12 21.50 29.76
N ASN A 17 20.42 21.49 30.03
CA ASN A 17 21.45 21.11 29.08
C ASN A 17 21.37 19.61 28.74
N LEU A 18 21.05 18.75 29.70
CA LEU A 18 20.83 17.33 29.46
C LEU A 18 19.62 17.08 28.56
N ASN A 19 18.51 17.80 28.81
CA ASN A 19 17.30 17.71 28.00
C ASN A 19 17.52 18.25 26.54
N LEU A 20 18.35 19.29 26.38
CA LEU A 20 18.75 19.81 25.10
C LEU A 20 19.63 18.80 24.33
N SER A 21 20.52 18.09 25.02
CA SER A 21 21.38 17.06 24.42
C SER A 21 20.57 15.83 23.97
N ILE A 22 19.61 15.39 24.79
CA ILE A 22 18.74 14.22 24.48
C ILE A 22 17.84 14.51 23.27
N ASN A 23 17.42 15.76 23.10
CA ASN A 23 16.57 16.18 21.98
C ASN A 23 17.36 16.64 20.75
N SER A 24 18.70 16.54 20.76
CA SER A 24 19.50 16.91 19.59
C SER A 24 19.47 15.80 18.53
N ASP A 25 19.48 16.17 17.25
CA ASP A 25 19.52 15.21 16.14
C ASP A 25 20.73 14.28 16.20
N THR A 26 21.83 14.72 16.82
CA THR A 26 23.04 13.92 17.01
C THR A 26 22.90 12.80 18.07
N TYR A 27 21.91 12.91 18.97
CA TYR A 27 21.63 11.90 20.00
C TYR A 27 20.62 10.84 19.53
N LYS A 28 19.93 11.11 18.43
CA LYS A 28 18.93 10.23 17.88
C LYS A 28 19.56 8.98 17.27
N LEU A 29 19.00 7.81 17.57
CA LEU A 29 19.48 6.57 16.95
C LEU A 29 19.19 6.57 15.47
N ALA A 30 20.15 6.12 14.66
CA ALA A 30 20.08 6.22 13.19
C ALA A 30 18.84 5.56 12.60
N TYR A 31 18.35 4.45 13.18
CA TYR A 31 17.13 3.77 12.69
C TYR A 31 15.83 4.51 13.08
N GLU A 32 15.87 5.43 14.05
CA GLU A 32 14.74 6.28 14.44
C GLU A 32 14.77 7.65 13.75
N ASP A 33 15.86 7.95 13.06
CA ASP A 33 16.02 9.21 12.35
C ASP A 33 15.46 9.12 10.91
N LEU A 34 14.17 9.43 10.78
CA LEU A 34 13.49 9.47 9.49
C LEU A 34 14.09 10.53 8.56
N GLY A 35 14.65 11.61 9.09
CA GLY A 35 15.35 12.65 8.31
C GLY A 35 16.61 12.08 7.66
N LEU A 36 17.42 11.34 8.42
CA LEU A 36 18.57 10.61 7.90
C LEU A 36 18.13 9.56 6.87
N LEU A 37 17.18 8.71 7.24
CA LEU A 37 16.71 7.63 6.37
C LEU A 37 16.11 8.14 5.04
N SER A 38 15.59 9.37 5.00
CA SER A 38 15.01 9.98 3.80
C SER A 38 16.05 10.52 2.81
N ARG A 39 17.33 10.62 3.18
CA ARG A 39 18.40 11.10 2.33
C ARG A 39 18.66 10.18 1.14
N ASN A 40 19.17 10.74 0.03
CA ASN A 40 19.50 9.96 -1.16
C ASN A 40 20.58 8.91 -0.91
N GLU A 41 21.55 9.22 -0.07
CA GLU A 41 22.65 8.33 0.30
C GLU A 41 22.14 7.08 1.05
N MET A 42 20.98 7.20 1.72
CA MET A 42 20.35 6.10 2.47
C MET A 42 19.38 5.26 1.62
N ARG A 43 19.33 5.50 0.30
CA ARG A 43 18.44 4.74 -0.60
C ARG A 43 18.68 3.23 -0.51
N GLY A 44 19.94 2.78 -0.48
CA GLY A 44 20.26 1.36 -0.36
C GLY A 44 19.74 0.73 0.92
N VAL A 45 19.84 1.45 2.04
CA VAL A 45 19.30 1.00 3.34
C VAL A 45 17.78 0.88 3.28
N ARG A 46 17.09 1.88 2.73
CA ARG A 46 15.62 1.79 2.55
C ARG A 46 15.21 0.60 1.70
N MET A 47 15.89 0.36 0.58
CA MET A 47 15.61 -0.79 -0.28
C MET A 47 15.82 -2.13 0.45
N LEU A 48 16.85 -2.21 1.29
CA LEU A 48 17.08 -3.40 2.11
C LEU A 48 15.93 -3.62 3.11
N LEU A 49 15.46 -2.56 3.76
CA LEU A 49 14.31 -2.62 4.67
C LEU A 49 13.03 -3.08 3.95
N GLU A 50 12.77 -2.56 2.73
CA GLU A 50 11.59 -2.92 1.93
C GLU A 50 11.61 -4.39 1.48
N ILE A 51 12.78 -5.00 1.31
CA ILE A 51 12.91 -6.42 0.98
C ILE A 51 12.84 -7.27 2.24
N THR A 52 13.57 -6.89 3.28
CA THR A 52 13.70 -7.71 4.50
C THR A 52 12.39 -7.79 5.29
N LYS A 53 11.63 -6.68 5.35
CA LYS A 53 10.37 -6.64 6.10
C LYS A 53 9.34 -7.66 5.61
N PRO A 54 8.99 -7.74 4.31
CA PRO A 54 8.07 -8.77 3.84
C PRO A 54 8.62 -10.18 4.03
N ASP A 55 9.92 -10.42 3.82
CA ASP A 55 10.51 -11.74 4.02
C ASP A 55 10.34 -12.23 5.47
N LEU A 56 10.64 -11.38 6.46
CA LEU A 56 10.43 -11.71 7.87
C LEU A 56 8.95 -12.00 8.19
N ILE A 57 8.02 -11.19 7.65
CA ILE A 57 6.59 -11.39 7.87
C ILE A 57 6.12 -12.72 7.26
N LEU A 58 6.62 -13.08 6.07
CA LEU A 58 6.30 -14.36 5.44
C LEU A 58 6.81 -15.55 6.26
N GLU A 59 8.03 -15.45 6.78
CA GLU A 59 8.66 -16.47 7.63
C GLU A 59 7.90 -16.64 8.95
N GLU A 60 7.63 -15.54 9.68
CA GLU A 60 6.87 -15.52 10.93
C GLU A 60 5.48 -16.15 10.78
N ASN A 61 4.83 -15.94 9.64
CA ASN A 61 3.52 -16.50 9.33
C ASN A 61 3.59 -17.89 8.67
N LYS A 62 4.77 -18.48 8.54
CA LYS A 62 5.00 -19.79 7.93
C LYS A 62 4.43 -19.91 6.53
N ILE A 63 4.56 -18.85 5.74
CA ILE A 63 4.14 -18.81 4.34
C ILE A 63 5.26 -19.40 3.49
N LEU A 64 5.00 -20.54 2.86
CA LEU A 64 5.99 -21.27 2.06
C LEU A 64 6.17 -20.71 0.66
N SER A 65 5.09 -20.17 0.08
CA SER A 65 5.13 -19.57 -1.26
C SER A 65 4.02 -18.53 -1.44
N THR A 66 4.21 -17.67 -2.42
CA THR A 66 3.23 -16.65 -2.80
C THR A 66 2.81 -16.83 -4.26
N ILE A 67 1.54 -16.58 -4.55
CA ILE A 67 1.01 -16.49 -5.90
C ILE A 67 0.77 -15.02 -6.20
N ILE A 68 1.55 -14.45 -7.11
CA ILE A 68 1.44 -13.04 -7.47
C ILE A 68 0.42 -12.89 -8.59
N ILE A 69 -0.59 -12.05 -8.37
CA ILE A 69 -1.62 -11.75 -9.37
C ILE A 69 -1.44 -10.30 -9.84
N PHE A 70 -1.23 -10.17 -11.15
CA PHE A 70 -1.25 -8.90 -11.86
C PHE A 70 -2.42 -8.84 -12.82
N GLY A 71 -2.99 -7.65 -13.00
CA GLY A 71 -4.07 -7.47 -13.96
C GLY A 71 -4.45 -6.02 -14.17
N GLY A 72 -5.32 -5.80 -15.14
CA GLY A 72 -5.74 -4.47 -15.55
C GLY A 72 -6.59 -3.78 -14.50
N ALA A 73 -6.17 -2.60 -14.07
CA ALA A 73 -6.90 -1.76 -13.10
C ALA A 73 -8.27 -1.26 -13.61
N SER A 74 -8.49 -1.29 -14.93
CA SER A 74 -9.74 -0.83 -15.54
C SER A 74 -10.78 -1.94 -15.70
N ILE A 75 -10.39 -3.21 -15.56
CA ILE A 75 -11.29 -4.35 -15.69
C ILE A 75 -12.00 -4.54 -14.36
N SER A 76 -13.30 -4.36 -14.36
CA SER A 76 -14.13 -4.43 -13.16
C SER A 76 -15.30 -5.40 -13.34
N GLU A 77 -16.04 -5.62 -12.27
CA GLU A 77 -17.23 -6.44 -12.23
C GLU A 77 -18.22 -6.06 -13.34
N GLU A 78 -18.85 -7.05 -13.94
CA GLU A 78 -19.76 -6.89 -15.08
C GLU A 78 -20.89 -5.90 -14.77
N LEU A 79 -21.53 -6.00 -13.61
CA LEU A 79 -22.63 -5.12 -13.20
C LEU A 79 -22.18 -3.67 -13.12
N LYS A 80 -21.07 -3.41 -12.45
CA LYS A 80 -20.49 -2.04 -12.33
C LYS A 80 -20.13 -1.46 -13.70
N THR A 81 -19.70 -2.30 -14.63
CA THR A 81 -19.35 -1.86 -15.99
C THR A 81 -20.60 -1.55 -16.82
N LYS A 82 -21.66 -2.34 -16.69
CA LYS A 82 -22.96 -2.08 -17.33
C LYS A 82 -23.58 -0.78 -16.86
N GLU A 83 -23.56 -0.51 -15.55
CA GLU A 83 -24.04 0.77 -14.99
C GLU A 83 -23.32 1.98 -15.61
N LYS A 84 -21.98 1.91 -15.71
CA LYS A 84 -21.19 2.98 -16.36
C LYS A 84 -21.54 3.14 -17.85
N ILE A 85 -21.83 2.06 -18.56
CA ILE A 85 -22.27 2.10 -19.96
C ILE A 85 -23.63 2.79 -20.08
N ASP A 86 -24.58 2.47 -19.21
CA ASP A 86 -25.91 3.06 -19.22
C ASP A 86 -25.86 4.57 -18.93
N ASP A 87 -25.04 4.98 -17.99
CA ASP A 87 -24.84 6.40 -17.70
C ASP A 87 -24.15 7.12 -18.85
N MET A 88 -23.18 6.49 -19.50
CA MET A 88 -22.55 7.04 -20.70
C MET A 88 -23.55 7.19 -21.85
N LYS A 89 -24.44 6.21 -22.07
CA LYS A 89 -25.52 6.30 -23.07
C LYS A 89 -26.49 7.44 -22.78
N LYS A 90 -26.84 7.71 -21.50
CA LYS A 90 -27.64 8.87 -21.11
C LYS A 90 -26.94 10.20 -21.45
N LEU A 91 -25.62 10.29 -21.24
CA LEU A 91 -24.83 11.48 -21.59
C LEU A 91 -24.76 11.71 -23.10
N ILE A 92 -24.61 10.64 -23.89
CA ILE A 92 -24.59 10.70 -25.35
C ILE A 92 -25.95 11.18 -25.91
N LYS A 93 -27.07 10.77 -25.30
CA LYS A 93 -28.41 11.29 -25.68
C LYS A 93 -28.52 12.80 -25.50
N LYS A 94 -27.85 13.37 -24.49
CA LYS A 94 -27.82 14.83 -24.27
C LYS A 94 -26.86 15.56 -25.22
N ASN A 95 -25.79 14.91 -25.64
CA ASN A 95 -24.74 15.48 -26.51
C ASN A 95 -24.37 14.50 -27.66
N PRO A 96 -25.23 14.32 -28.68
CA PRO A 96 -25.04 13.29 -29.72
C PRO A 96 -23.83 13.51 -30.62
N SER A 97 -23.36 14.74 -30.75
CA SER A 97 -22.22 15.12 -31.60
C SER A 97 -20.86 14.91 -30.95
N SER A 98 -20.80 14.59 -29.65
CA SER A 98 -19.53 14.43 -28.94
C SER A 98 -18.81 13.14 -29.35
N VAL A 99 -17.70 13.28 -30.07
CA VAL A 99 -16.81 12.19 -30.47
C VAL A 99 -16.15 11.55 -29.24
N LEU A 100 -15.84 12.36 -28.22
CA LEU A 100 -15.22 11.89 -26.99
C LEU A 100 -16.11 10.90 -26.23
N LEU A 101 -17.41 11.22 -26.09
CA LEU A 101 -18.36 10.34 -25.40
C LEU A 101 -18.53 9.02 -26.15
N LYS A 102 -18.61 9.03 -27.46
CA LYS A 102 -18.67 7.81 -28.28
C LYS A 102 -17.41 6.94 -28.12
N ARG A 103 -16.23 7.57 -28.12
CA ARG A 103 -14.97 6.86 -27.87
C ARG A 103 -14.92 6.22 -26.48
N ASN A 104 -15.38 6.93 -25.46
CA ASN A 104 -15.46 6.41 -24.10
C ASN A 104 -16.46 5.25 -23.98
N LEU A 105 -17.60 5.31 -24.68
CA LEU A 105 -18.54 4.21 -24.73
C LEU A 105 -17.91 2.96 -25.32
N ASN A 106 -17.28 3.05 -26.50
CA ASN A 106 -16.59 1.92 -27.13
C ASN A 106 -15.53 1.31 -26.19
N ARG A 107 -14.80 2.15 -25.45
CA ARG A 107 -13.85 1.67 -24.44
C ARG A 107 -14.52 0.88 -23.33
N LEU A 108 -15.66 1.35 -22.82
CA LEU A 108 -16.42 0.65 -21.77
C LEU A 108 -17.01 -0.66 -22.29
N GLU A 109 -17.47 -0.72 -23.52
CA GLU A 109 -17.97 -1.96 -24.16
C GLU A 109 -16.86 -3.00 -24.31
N ASN A 110 -15.65 -2.57 -24.69
CA ASN A 110 -14.47 -3.43 -24.71
C ASN A 110 -14.10 -3.92 -23.29
N LEU A 111 -14.18 -3.07 -22.26
CA LEU A 111 -13.95 -3.49 -20.88
C LEU A 111 -15.02 -4.47 -20.39
N LEU A 112 -16.26 -4.31 -20.84
CA LEU A 112 -17.35 -5.25 -20.52
C LEU A 112 -17.04 -6.64 -21.07
N SER A 113 -16.52 -6.76 -22.27
CA SER A 113 -16.13 -8.06 -22.84
C SER A 113 -15.01 -8.75 -22.04
N MET A 114 -14.21 -7.98 -21.29
CA MET A 114 -13.12 -8.48 -20.44
C MET A 114 -13.54 -8.74 -19.00
N SER A 115 -14.76 -8.39 -18.57
CA SER A 115 -15.19 -8.50 -17.17
C SER A 115 -15.19 -9.94 -16.64
N HIS A 116 -15.27 -10.95 -17.52
CA HIS A 116 -15.12 -12.35 -17.14
C HIS A 116 -13.76 -12.66 -16.50
N TYR A 117 -12.69 -11.95 -16.87
CA TYR A 117 -11.38 -12.11 -16.22
C TYR A 117 -11.38 -11.66 -14.78
N TYR A 118 -12.16 -10.62 -14.44
CA TYR A 118 -12.33 -10.20 -13.04
C TYR A 118 -13.00 -11.32 -12.23
N GLN A 119 -14.06 -11.92 -12.77
CA GLN A 119 -14.74 -13.02 -12.10
C GLN A 119 -13.83 -14.24 -11.93
N SER A 120 -13.08 -14.61 -12.96
CA SER A 120 -12.12 -15.72 -12.89
C SER A 120 -11.02 -15.49 -11.87
N ALA A 121 -10.48 -14.26 -11.77
CA ALA A 121 -9.49 -13.90 -10.77
C ALA A 121 -10.06 -14.01 -9.35
N ARG A 122 -11.29 -13.56 -9.13
CA ARG A 122 -12.00 -13.67 -7.85
C ARG A 122 -12.24 -15.11 -7.43
N GLU A 123 -12.69 -15.95 -8.35
CA GLU A 123 -12.92 -17.38 -8.09
C GLU A 123 -11.61 -18.11 -7.78
N PHE A 124 -10.56 -17.85 -8.55
CA PHE A 124 -9.23 -18.39 -8.30
C PHE A 124 -8.72 -18.00 -6.91
N SER A 125 -8.82 -16.72 -6.56
CA SER A 125 -8.36 -16.22 -5.27
C SER A 125 -9.13 -16.85 -4.10
N LYS A 126 -10.44 -17.04 -4.27
CA LYS A 126 -11.29 -17.75 -3.30
C LYS A 126 -10.86 -19.20 -3.13
N LEU A 127 -10.65 -19.94 -4.21
CA LEU A 127 -10.22 -21.33 -4.18
C LEU A 127 -8.84 -21.49 -3.53
N ALA A 128 -7.89 -20.63 -3.89
CA ALA A 128 -6.54 -20.64 -3.31
C ALA A 128 -6.58 -20.36 -1.80
N SER A 129 -7.41 -19.40 -1.36
CA SER A 129 -7.55 -19.06 0.06
C SER A 129 -8.22 -20.19 0.87
N ILE A 130 -9.26 -20.83 0.34
CA ILE A 130 -9.95 -21.94 1.01
C ILE A 130 -9.01 -23.14 1.15
N ASN A 131 -8.25 -23.48 0.12
CA ASN A 131 -7.30 -24.59 0.16
C ASN A 131 -6.17 -24.38 1.20
N ASN A 132 -5.80 -23.15 1.47
CA ASN A 132 -4.81 -22.83 2.49
C ASN A 132 -5.35 -22.95 3.92
N GLN A 133 -6.61 -22.56 4.16
CA GLN A 133 -7.23 -22.63 5.49
C GLN A 133 -7.35 -24.05 6.04
N ASN A 134 -7.37 -25.05 5.17
CA ASN A 134 -7.49 -26.46 5.55
C ASN A 134 -6.15 -27.14 5.84
N LYS A 135 -5.03 -26.44 5.76
CA LYS A 135 -3.68 -26.99 6.02
C LYS A 135 -3.06 -26.31 7.22
N SER A 136 -2.27 -27.07 7.98
CA SER A 136 -1.52 -26.57 9.15
C SER A 136 -0.39 -25.55 8.80
N CYS A 137 -0.17 -25.31 7.53
CA CYS A 137 0.77 -24.29 7.03
C CYS A 137 0.14 -23.51 5.86
N ASN A 138 0.39 -22.21 5.80
CA ASN A 138 -0.03 -21.33 4.70
C ASN A 138 0.86 -21.58 3.47
N SER A 139 0.60 -22.70 2.76
CA SER A 139 1.49 -23.14 1.68
C SER A 139 1.52 -22.17 0.48
N HIS A 140 0.43 -21.45 0.21
CA HIS A 140 0.32 -20.53 -0.92
C HIS A 140 -0.57 -19.36 -0.57
N VAL A 141 -0.03 -18.15 -0.52
CA VAL A 141 -0.79 -16.92 -0.24
C VAL A 141 -0.83 -16.05 -1.49
N ILE A 142 -2.00 -15.49 -1.77
CA ILE A 142 -2.17 -14.57 -2.90
C ILE A 142 -1.61 -13.20 -2.52
N VAL A 143 -0.81 -12.64 -3.41
CA VAL A 143 -0.25 -11.30 -3.30
C VAL A 143 -0.66 -10.49 -4.52
N THR A 144 -1.26 -9.33 -4.29
CA THR A 144 -1.62 -8.38 -5.34
C THR A 144 -1.07 -6.99 -5.00
N GLY A 145 -1.06 -6.10 -5.98
CA GLY A 145 -0.71 -4.69 -5.75
C GLY A 145 -1.78 -3.88 -5.00
N GLY A 146 -2.92 -4.49 -4.61
CA GLY A 146 -4.01 -3.82 -3.89
C GLY A 146 -4.67 -2.70 -4.69
N GLY A 147 -4.50 -2.69 -6.02
CA GLY A 147 -5.12 -1.72 -6.90
C GLY A 147 -6.54 -2.12 -7.29
N PRO A 148 -7.29 -1.22 -7.96
CA PRO A 148 -8.61 -1.54 -8.47
C PRO A 148 -8.56 -2.58 -9.60
N GLY A 149 -9.69 -3.18 -9.91
CA GLY A 149 -9.83 -4.14 -10.99
C GLY A 149 -9.40 -5.55 -10.61
N ILE A 150 -8.66 -6.23 -11.49
CA ILE A 150 -8.25 -7.64 -11.27
C ILE A 150 -7.40 -7.81 -10.01
N MET A 151 -6.73 -6.77 -9.56
CA MET A 151 -5.87 -6.79 -8.36
C MET A 151 -6.60 -6.40 -7.05
N GLU A 152 -7.90 -6.13 -7.10
CA GLU A 152 -8.76 -5.83 -5.95
C GLU A 152 -8.90 -7.10 -5.06
#